data_a0a1269164512fe16fd7a5f6cd63a93b
#
_entry.id   a0a1269164512fe16fd7a5f6cd63a93b
#
_cell.length_a   1.000
_cell.length_b   1.000
_cell.length_c   1.000
_cell.angle_alpha   90.00
_cell.angle_beta   90.00
_cell.angle_gamma   90.00
#
_symmetry.space_group_name_H-M   'P 1'
#
loop_
_entity.id
_entity.type
_entity.pdbx_description
1 polymer ?
#
loop_
_entity_poly.entity_id
_entity_poly.type
_entity_poly.pdbx_seq_one_letter_code
_entity_poly.pdbx_strand_id
1 'polypeptide(L)'
;MNRENYFNFINERFSTLAVMVNNDSSLNIDSLNIHSETFYAHLFNLLFNLDLRNLNSEKQNIASIDLIDESSKKIIQVTSTATKQKIENTLAKDILKDYCDYNLSFIFIGTASINGLTKKEYKNPHNVQFDSSKDLYDIKRILSEIKEFDIDKLEKVYEFVKKELAPKPDITKVESSLGKIIIALADEDFENNENPNIWDFAIEKKVLFNNLSTQKEFFRDYIIYIDILDKKYQEFDRSGKNTRLSILNVLHTIYRDLKNNETDSTIIFEKIISQLKEKILKNNLENITEELLMFCIQIIVTDAFVRCKIFENPEGYKYVASR
;
A
#
# COMPACT_ATOMS: atom_id res chain seq x y z
N MET A 1 -7.85 19.51 0.52
CA MET A 1 -6.63 19.70 1.37
C MET A 1 -5.95 18.34 1.54
N ASN A 2 -4.59 18.29 1.61
CA ASN A 2 -3.87 17.00 1.79
C ASN A 2 -4.36 16.23 3.02
N ARG A 3 -4.58 16.92 4.15
CA ARG A 3 -5.14 16.33 5.39
C ARG A 3 -6.45 15.55 5.13
N GLU A 4 -7.35 16.13 4.38
CA GLU A 4 -8.63 15.50 4.05
C GLU A 4 -8.44 14.26 3.17
N ASN A 5 -7.55 14.34 2.18
CA ASN A 5 -7.25 13.21 1.30
C ASN A 5 -6.63 12.05 2.07
N TYR A 6 -5.65 12.33 2.94
CA TYR A 6 -5.01 11.32 3.78
C TYR A 6 -6.02 10.65 4.72
N PHE A 7 -6.83 11.46 5.41
CA PHE A 7 -7.83 10.95 6.33
C PHE A 7 -8.92 10.13 5.63
N ASN A 8 -9.43 10.58 4.50
CA ASN A 8 -10.45 9.88 3.72
C ASN A 8 -9.93 8.53 3.23
N PHE A 9 -8.69 8.46 2.75
CA PHE A 9 -8.07 7.20 2.36
C PHE A 9 -7.97 6.23 3.55
N ILE A 10 -7.44 6.68 4.69
CA ILE A 10 -7.32 5.86 5.90
C ILE A 10 -8.69 5.34 6.34
N ASN A 11 -9.69 6.22 6.39
CA ASN A 11 -11.06 5.86 6.77
C ASN A 11 -11.67 4.79 5.84
N GLU A 12 -11.49 4.96 4.54
CA GLU A 12 -11.97 3.98 3.55
C GLU A 12 -11.31 2.62 3.73
N ARG A 13 -9.98 2.58 3.90
CA ARG A 13 -9.23 1.32 4.08
C ARG A 13 -9.61 0.61 5.37
N PHE A 14 -9.73 1.33 6.48
CA PHE A 14 -10.16 0.74 7.75
C PHE A 14 -11.60 0.22 7.69
N SER A 15 -12.51 0.96 7.06
CA SER A 15 -13.89 0.52 6.87
C SER A 15 -13.96 -0.76 6.03
N THR A 16 -13.18 -0.82 4.95
CA THR A 16 -13.09 -2.01 4.10
C THR A 16 -12.54 -3.21 4.87
N LEU A 17 -11.43 -3.02 5.62
CA LEU A 17 -10.83 -4.08 6.43
C LEU A 17 -11.84 -4.63 7.46
N ALA A 18 -12.57 -3.77 8.15
CA ALA A 18 -13.56 -4.17 9.14
C ALA A 18 -14.68 -5.03 8.54
N VAL A 19 -15.18 -4.66 7.36
CA VAL A 19 -16.19 -5.45 6.63
C VAL A 19 -15.62 -6.81 6.22
N MET A 20 -14.39 -6.85 5.71
CA MET A 20 -13.73 -8.10 5.33
C MET A 20 -13.53 -9.02 6.54
N VAL A 21 -13.06 -8.50 7.67
CA VAL A 21 -12.90 -9.24 8.93
C VAL A 21 -14.24 -9.82 9.41
N ASN A 22 -15.32 -9.05 9.34
CA ASN A 22 -16.64 -9.55 9.72
C ASN A 22 -17.12 -10.69 8.81
N ASN A 23 -16.90 -10.54 7.49
CA ASN A 23 -17.28 -11.59 6.53
C ASN A 23 -16.48 -12.87 6.76
N ASP A 24 -15.14 -12.76 6.90
CA ASP A 24 -14.26 -13.89 7.16
C ASP A 24 -14.63 -14.60 8.48
N SER A 25 -14.84 -13.84 9.56
CA SER A 25 -15.26 -14.40 10.85
C SER A 25 -16.61 -15.14 10.74
N SER A 26 -17.55 -14.65 9.92
CA SER A 26 -18.83 -15.31 9.69
C SER A 26 -18.70 -16.63 8.91
N LEU A 27 -17.61 -16.79 8.15
CA LEU A 27 -17.29 -17.97 7.36
C LEU A 27 -16.29 -18.93 8.07
N ASN A 28 -15.89 -18.61 9.32
CA ASN A 28 -14.85 -19.31 10.08
C ASN A 28 -13.48 -19.30 9.38
N ILE A 29 -13.13 -18.19 8.72
CA ILE A 29 -11.83 -17.98 8.09
C ILE A 29 -11.01 -17.07 9.02
N ASP A 30 -9.93 -17.59 9.63
CA ASP A 30 -9.13 -16.86 10.62
C ASP A 30 -7.89 -16.18 10.06
N SER A 31 -7.57 -16.38 8.78
CA SER A 31 -6.32 -15.84 8.20
C SER A 31 -6.20 -14.32 8.29
N LEU A 32 -7.28 -13.59 8.06
CA LEU A 32 -7.28 -12.14 8.13
C LEU A 32 -7.14 -11.62 9.57
N ASN A 33 -7.68 -12.36 10.56
CA ASN A 33 -7.51 -12.04 11.98
C ASN A 33 -6.02 -12.10 12.38
N ILE A 34 -5.30 -13.15 11.97
CA ILE A 34 -3.87 -13.35 12.27
C ILE A 34 -3.02 -12.23 11.65
N HIS A 35 -3.26 -11.87 10.38
CA HIS A 35 -2.56 -10.77 9.73
C HIS A 35 -2.91 -9.42 10.36
N SER A 36 -4.13 -9.25 10.84
CA SER A 36 -4.57 -8.04 11.53
C SER A 36 -3.82 -7.80 12.84
N GLU A 37 -3.42 -8.83 13.57
CA GLU A 37 -2.62 -8.66 14.80
C GLU A 37 -1.32 -7.91 14.50
N THR A 38 -0.56 -8.34 13.49
CA THR A 38 0.70 -7.68 13.09
C THR A 38 0.44 -6.26 12.57
N PHE A 39 -0.57 -6.07 11.72
CA PHE A 39 -0.97 -4.75 11.24
C PHE A 39 -1.28 -3.79 12.40
N TYR A 40 -2.10 -4.19 13.36
CA TYR A 40 -2.46 -3.34 14.50
C TYR A 40 -1.31 -3.14 15.48
N ALA A 41 -0.36 -4.08 15.61
CA ALA A 41 0.86 -3.85 16.38
C ALA A 41 1.65 -2.67 15.80
N HIS A 42 1.96 -2.71 14.49
CA HIS A 42 2.69 -1.63 13.84
C HIS A 42 1.92 -0.31 13.82
N LEU A 43 0.60 -0.36 13.60
CA LEU A 43 -0.25 0.82 13.66
C LEU A 43 -0.19 1.48 15.04
N PHE A 44 -0.38 0.73 16.13
CA PHE A 44 -0.40 1.26 17.50
C PHE A 44 0.98 1.76 17.93
N ASN A 45 2.06 1.13 17.45
CA ASN A 45 3.41 1.65 17.61
C ASN A 45 3.54 3.04 17.00
N LEU A 46 3.02 3.23 15.79
CA LEU A 46 3.03 4.53 15.11
C LEU A 46 2.10 5.56 15.78
N LEU A 47 0.90 5.16 16.24
CA LEU A 47 -0.08 6.05 16.84
C LEU A 47 0.36 6.54 18.24
N PHE A 48 0.88 5.63 19.07
CA PHE A 48 1.08 5.85 20.51
C PHE A 48 2.54 5.76 20.95
N ASN A 49 3.47 5.63 20.00
CA ASN A 49 4.91 5.49 20.25
C ASN A 49 5.21 4.33 21.22
N LEU A 50 4.60 3.18 20.95
CA LEU A 50 4.79 1.91 21.66
C LEU A 50 5.84 1.04 20.96
N ASP A 51 6.24 -0.05 21.61
CA ASP A 51 7.08 -1.12 21.04
C ASP A 51 6.37 -2.48 21.15
N LEU A 52 5.15 -2.52 20.61
CA LEU A 52 4.33 -3.72 20.57
C LEU A 52 4.91 -4.75 19.60
N ARG A 53 4.97 -5.99 20.03
CA ARG A 53 5.31 -7.16 19.22
C ARG A 53 4.21 -8.21 19.32
N ASN A 54 4.05 -9.01 18.25
CA ASN A 54 3.07 -10.08 18.19
C ASN A 54 3.61 -11.31 18.91
N LEU A 55 2.96 -11.72 20.01
CA LEU A 55 3.34 -12.89 20.80
C LEU A 55 3.10 -14.21 20.09
N ASN A 56 2.10 -14.28 19.20
CA ASN A 56 1.77 -15.49 18.46
C ASN A 56 2.86 -15.87 17.43
N SER A 57 3.73 -14.93 17.06
CA SER A 57 4.89 -15.19 16.21
C SER A 57 6.06 -15.85 16.96
N GLU A 58 6.16 -15.65 18.27
CA GLU A 58 7.26 -16.16 19.10
C GLU A 58 6.90 -17.46 19.85
N LYS A 59 5.67 -17.59 20.30
CA LYS A 59 5.17 -18.78 21.01
C LYS A 59 3.75 -19.11 20.55
N GLN A 60 3.59 -20.20 19.83
CA GLN A 60 2.26 -20.68 19.43
C GLN A 60 1.37 -20.93 20.65
N ASN A 61 0.16 -20.29 20.66
CA ASN A 61 -0.91 -20.51 21.63
C ASN A 61 -0.77 -19.85 23.01
N ILE A 62 -0.30 -18.61 23.12
CA ILE A 62 -0.60 -17.82 24.32
C ILE A 62 -2.05 -17.32 24.19
N ALA A 63 -3.00 -18.12 24.72
CA ALA A 63 -4.41 -17.78 24.64
C ALA A 63 -4.70 -16.45 25.35
N SER A 64 -5.19 -15.43 24.59
CA SER A 64 -5.77 -14.18 25.11
C SER A 64 -4.88 -12.94 25.20
N ILE A 65 -3.62 -13.01 24.81
CA ILE A 65 -2.76 -11.83 24.62
C ILE A 65 -2.14 -11.96 23.24
N ASP A 66 -2.44 -11.03 22.34
CA ASP A 66 -1.90 -11.08 20.99
C ASP A 66 -0.65 -10.20 20.86
N LEU A 67 -0.67 -9.02 21.52
CA LEU A 67 0.42 -8.05 21.43
C LEU A 67 0.93 -7.68 22.82
N ILE A 68 2.24 -7.45 22.93
CA ILE A 68 2.90 -7.02 24.17
C ILE A 68 3.94 -5.94 23.91
N ASP A 69 3.98 -4.94 24.81
CA ASP A 69 5.09 -4.02 25.00
C ASP A 69 5.54 -4.12 26.47
N GLU A 70 6.69 -4.73 26.68
CA GLU A 70 7.24 -4.93 28.03
C GLU A 70 7.72 -3.63 28.65
N SER A 71 8.19 -2.69 27.84
CA SER A 71 8.74 -1.42 28.30
C SER A 71 7.68 -0.50 28.89
N SER A 72 6.51 -0.43 28.26
CA SER A 72 5.35 0.33 28.72
C SER A 72 4.38 -0.49 29.57
N LYS A 73 4.68 -1.77 29.83
CA LYS A 73 3.79 -2.74 30.51
C LYS A 73 2.40 -2.76 29.93
N LYS A 74 2.30 -2.88 28.60
CA LYS A 74 1.05 -2.90 27.88
C LYS A 74 0.85 -4.24 27.17
N ILE A 75 -0.36 -4.80 27.31
CA ILE A 75 -0.79 -5.98 26.58
C ILE A 75 -2.09 -5.68 25.84
N ILE A 76 -2.26 -6.26 24.66
CA ILE A 76 -3.42 -5.99 23.83
C ILE A 76 -3.99 -7.31 23.29
N GLN A 77 -5.33 -7.42 23.35
CA GLN A 77 -6.11 -8.43 22.65
C GLN A 77 -6.71 -7.82 21.40
N VAL A 78 -6.42 -8.41 20.25
CA VAL A 78 -7.03 -8.06 18.94
C VAL A 78 -8.17 -9.05 18.66
N THR A 79 -9.37 -8.58 18.36
CA THR A 79 -10.54 -9.46 18.16
C THR A 79 -11.60 -8.82 17.28
N SER A 80 -12.30 -9.65 16.48
CA SER A 80 -13.50 -9.22 15.74
C SER A 80 -14.75 -9.13 16.63
N THR A 81 -14.74 -9.74 17.83
CA THR A 81 -15.92 -9.89 18.70
C THR A 81 -15.96 -8.80 19.78
N ALA A 82 -16.81 -7.79 19.61
CA ALA A 82 -17.00 -6.69 20.56
C ALA A 82 -18.19 -6.98 21.51
N THR A 83 -18.01 -7.85 22.51
CA THR A 83 -19.03 -8.18 23.49
C THR A 83 -18.49 -8.12 24.92
N LYS A 84 -19.37 -7.83 25.91
CA LYS A 84 -19.03 -7.89 27.33
C LYS A 84 -18.46 -9.26 27.70
N GLN A 85 -19.09 -10.33 27.22
CA GLN A 85 -18.67 -11.71 27.49
C GLN A 85 -17.25 -11.99 26.98
N LYS A 86 -16.86 -11.48 25.80
CA LYS A 86 -15.49 -11.65 25.27
C LYS A 86 -14.47 -10.96 26.15
N ILE A 87 -14.76 -9.73 26.62
CA ILE A 87 -13.88 -8.98 27.52
C ILE A 87 -13.71 -9.72 28.85
N GLU A 88 -14.83 -10.14 29.50
CA GLU A 88 -14.79 -10.86 30.78
C GLU A 88 -14.11 -12.22 30.66
N ASN A 89 -14.33 -12.95 29.57
CA ASN A 89 -13.66 -14.22 29.30
C ASN A 89 -12.13 -14.04 29.15
N THR A 90 -11.70 -12.94 28.52
CA THR A 90 -10.28 -12.60 28.43
C THR A 90 -9.72 -12.25 29.79
N LEU A 91 -10.37 -11.35 30.56
CA LEU A 91 -9.96 -10.95 31.91
C LEU A 91 -9.89 -12.10 32.91
N ALA A 92 -10.66 -13.16 32.69
CA ALA A 92 -10.70 -14.36 33.54
C ALA A 92 -9.63 -15.42 33.21
N LYS A 93 -8.78 -15.19 32.19
CA LYS A 93 -7.75 -16.16 31.79
C LYS A 93 -6.62 -16.22 32.80
N ASP A 94 -6.23 -17.44 33.20
CA ASP A 94 -5.20 -17.67 34.21
C ASP A 94 -3.84 -17.06 33.86
N ILE A 95 -3.49 -16.97 32.59
CA ILE A 95 -2.25 -16.33 32.12
C ILE A 95 -2.12 -14.87 32.61
N LEU A 96 -3.25 -14.16 32.78
CA LEU A 96 -3.24 -12.77 33.22
C LEU A 96 -2.79 -12.57 34.69
N LYS A 97 -2.66 -13.63 35.46
CA LYS A 97 -2.03 -13.58 36.80
C LYS A 97 -0.59 -13.07 36.73
N ASP A 98 0.11 -13.41 35.65
CA ASP A 98 1.49 -13.03 35.42
C ASP A 98 1.63 -11.59 34.87
N TYR A 99 0.51 -10.95 34.54
CA TYR A 99 0.42 -9.62 33.93
C TYR A 99 -0.42 -8.63 34.77
N CYS A 100 -0.54 -8.83 36.06
CA CYS A 100 -1.37 -7.97 36.92
C CYS A 100 -0.88 -6.51 37.00
N ASP A 101 0.38 -6.25 36.70
CA ASP A 101 1.00 -4.92 36.65
C ASP A 101 1.00 -4.32 35.20
N TYR A 102 0.42 -5.04 34.24
CA TYR A 102 0.26 -4.55 32.85
C TYR A 102 -1.13 -3.93 32.64
N ASN A 103 -1.19 -2.94 31.75
CA ASN A 103 -2.44 -2.40 31.25
C ASN A 103 -2.94 -3.24 30.07
N LEU A 104 -4.13 -3.85 30.23
CA LEU A 104 -4.77 -4.61 29.14
C LEU A 104 -5.68 -3.71 28.32
N SER A 105 -5.48 -3.69 27.02
CA SER A 105 -6.37 -3.02 26.06
C SER A 105 -6.97 -4.02 25.06
N PHE A 106 -8.08 -3.63 24.43
CA PHE A 106 -8.74 -4.39 23.37
C PHE A 106 -8.82 -3.58 22.10
N ILE A 107 -8.48 -4.19 20.97
CA ILE A 107 -8.72 -3.65 19.63
C ILE A 107 -9.78 -4.50 18.95
N PHE A 108 -10.96 -3.90 18.71
CA PHE A 108 -12.05 -4.52 17.99
C PHE A 108 -11.96 -4.17 16.51
N ILE A 109 -11.57 -5.17 15.71
CA ILE A 109 -11.23 -5.02 14.29
C ILE A 109 -12.41 -5.21 13.36
N GLY A 110 -13.59 -5.56 13.88
CA GLY A 110 -14.84 -5.66 13.12
C GLY A 110 -15.63 -4.35 13.06
N THR A 111 -16.84 -4.42 12.53
CA THR A 111 -17.73 -3.25 12.37
C THR A 111 -18.49 -2.89 13.66
N ALA A 112 -18.40 -3.68 14.72
CA ALA A 112 -19.12 -3.47 15.96
C ALA A 112 -18.59 -2.26 16.74
N SER A 113 -19.51 -1.44 17.30
CA SER A 113 -19.17 -0.27 18.11
C SER A 113 -18.98 -0.63 19.59
N ILE A 114 -18.03 0.03 20.24
CA ILE A 114 -17.76 -0.08 21.68
C ILE A 114 -18.68 0.81 22.55
N ASN A 115 -19.54 1.64 21.96
CA ASN A 115 -20.36 2.64 22.71
C ASN A 115 -21.14 2.05 23.90
N GLY A 116 -21.63 0.82 23.78
CA GLY A 116 -22.33 0.13 24.86
C GLY A 116 -21.41 -0.61 25.86
N LEU A 117 -20.10 -0.58 25.65
CA LEU A 117 -19.09 -1.31 26.44
C LEU A 117 -18.28 -0.40 27.36
N THR A 118 -18.02 0.85 26.98
CA THR A 118 -17.13 1.80 27.68
C THR A 118 -17.62 2.27 29.06
N LYS A 119 -18.89 2.01 29.41
CA LYS A 119 -19.49 2.44 30.70
C LYS A 119 -19.93 1.25 31.57
N LYS A 120 -19.50 0.03 31.22
CA LYS A 120 -19.87 -1.17 31.98
C LYS A 120 -18.79 -1.54 33.00
N GLU A 121 -19.24 -2.14 34.10
CA GLU A 121 -18.35 -2.84 35.01
C GLU A 121 -18.06 -4.24 34.50
N TYR A 122 -16.83 -4.70 34.70
CA TYR A 122 -16.34 -5.97 34.22
C TYR A 122 -15.78 -6.82 35.38
N LYS A 123 -16.04 -8.12 35.34
CA LYS A 123 -15.40 -9.06 36.22
C LYS A 123 -13.92 -9.18 35.86
N ASN A 124 -13.04 -8.83 36.78
CA ASN A 124 -11.59 -8.86 36.62
C ASN A 124 -10.94 -9.61 37.77
N PRO A 125 -10.95 -10.94 37.77
CA PRO A 125 -10.56 -11.75 38.90
C PRO A 125 -9.06 -11.69 39.22
N HIS A 126 -8.25 -11.29 38.20
CA HIS A 126 -6.79 -11.21 38.36
C HIS A 126 -6.28 -9.79 38.63
N ASN A 127 -7.19 -8.81 38.75
CA ASN A 127 -6.87 -7.40 39.01
C ASN A 127 -5.88 -6.79 37.98
N VAL A 128 -5.93 -7.22 36.73
CA VAL A 128 -5.15 -6.61 35.64
C VAL A 128 -5.59 -5.15 35.49
N GLN A 129 -4.66 -4.25 35.17
CA GLN A 129 -5.01 -2.86 34.97
C GLN A 129 -5.88 -2.73 33.71
N PHE A 130 -7.15 -2.36 33.88
CA PHE A 130 -8.13 -2.24 32.79
C PHE A 130 -9.16 -1.16 33.12
N ASP A 131 -9.28 -0.17 32.24
CA ASP A 131 -10.31 0.88 32.31
C ASP A 131 -11.12 0.86 31.01
N SER A 132 -12.37 0.40 31.07
CA SER A 132 -13.23 0.25 29.88
C SER A 132 -13.46 1.57 29.13
N SER A 133 -13.28 2.72 29.76
CA SER A 133 -13.40 4.03 29.13
C SER A 133 -12.17 4.41 28.29
N LYS A 134 -11.00 3.80 28.58
CA LYS A 134 -9.70 4.12 27.97
C LYS A 134 -9.13 3.00 27.12
N ASP A 135 -9.35 1.76 27.52
CA ASP A 135 -8.63 0.59 27.01
C ASP A 135 -9.41 -0.20 25.93
N LEU A 136 -10.57 0.30 25.50
CA LEU A 136 -11.33 -0.28 24.40
C LEU A 136 -11.20 0.59 23.14
N TYR A 137 -10.75 -0.01 22.05
CA TYR A 137 -10.57 0.65 20.74
C TYR A 137 -11.42 -0.05 19.70
N ASP A 138 -12.33 0.67 19.05
CA ASP A 138 -12.92 0.29 17.78
C ASP A 138 -12.36 1.17 16.66
N ILE A 139 -12.71 0.85 15.43
CA ILE A 139 -12.25 1.60 14.25
C ILE A 139 -12.59 3.08 14.36
N LYS A 140 -13.79 3.41 14.87
CA LYS A 140 -14.24 4.80 15.03
C LYS A 140 -13.35 5.57 16.01
N ARG A 141 -12.99 4.95 17.12
CA ARG A 141 -12.10 5.59 18.11
C ARG A 141 -10.69 5.77 17.55
N ILE A 142 -10.15 4.75 16.88
CA ILE A 142 -8.83 4.85 16.22
C ILE A 142 -8.82 5.99 15.20
N LEU A 143 -9.86 6.10 14.37
CA LEU A 143 -9.99 7.20 13.40
C LEU A 143 -10.13 8.57 14.08
N SER A 144 -10.79 8.63 15.25
CA SER A 144 -10.89 9.88 16.01
C SER A 144 -9.55 10.35 16.55
N GLU A 145 -8.68 9.43 17.00
CA GLU A 145 -7.30 9.75 17.40
C GLU A 145 -6.47 10.24 16.20
N ILE A 146 -6.54 9.54 15.07
CA ILE A 146 -5.79 9.88 13.84
C ILE A 146 -6.20 11.27 13.31
N LYS A 147 -7.48 11.64 13.41
CA LYS A 147 -7.99 12.92 12.95
C LYS A 147 -7.33 14.13 13.61
N GLU A 148 -6.94 13.98 14.88
CA GLU A 148 -6.35 15.06 15.70
C GLU A 148 -4.82 15.21 15.48
N PHE A 149 -4.18 14.32 14.72
CA PHE A 149 -2.74 14.38 14.46
C PHE A 149 -2.36 15.61 13.64
N ASP A 150 -1.13 16.09 13.83
CA ASP A 150 -0.49 17.03 12.91
C ASP A 150 -0.32 16.38 11.52
N ILE A 151 0.02 17.22 10.52
CA ILE A 151 0.06 16.75 9.13
C ILE A 151 1.17 15.72 8.90
N ASP A 152 2.31 15.86 9.58
CA ASP A 152 3.47 14.98 9.39
C ASP A 152 3.18 13.58 9.95
N LYS A 153 2.53 13.50 11.12
CA LYS A 153 2.12 12.24 11.71
C LYS A 153 0.98 11.58 10.93
N LEU A 154 0.04 12.38 10.44
CA LEU A 154 -1.06 11.89 9.60
C LEU A 154 -0.53 11.30 8.28
N GLU A 155 0.47 11.95 7.66
CA GLU A 155 1.11 11.44 6.45
C GLU A 155 1.84 10.12 6.70
N LYS A 156 2.55 9.98 7.82
CA LYS A 156 3.17 8.69 8.19
C LYS A 156 2.14 7.57 8.35
N VAL A 157 1.00 7.85 8.96
CA VAL A 157 -0.10 6.88 9.07
C VAL A 157 -0.68 6.55 7.69
N TYR A 158 -0.89 7.55 6.85
CA TYR A 158 -1.35 7.37 5.47
C TYR A 158 -0.40 6.47 4.66
N GLU A 159 0.90 6.74 4.69
CA GLU A 159 1.89 5.93 3.97
C GLU A 159 1.96 4.49 4.50
N PHE A 160 1.86 4.30 5.81
CA PHE A 160 1.77 2.97 6.42
C PHE A 160 0.51 2.23 5.94
N VAL A 161 -0.66 2.83 6.06
CA VAL A 161 -1.94 2.22 5.65
C VAL A 161 -1.96 1.93 4.14
N LYS A 162 -1.37 2.80 3.33
CA LYS A 162 -1.24 2.61 1.88
C LYS A 162 -0.36 1.40 1.53
N LYS A 163 0.73 1.18 2.25
CA LYS A 163 1.59 0.01 2.04
C LYS A 163 0.92 -1.30 2.47
N GLU A 164 0.20 -1.29 3.58
CA GLU A 164 -0.41 -2.49 4.16
C GLU A 164 -1.78 -2.85 3.56
N LEU A 165 -2.61 -1.85 3.27
CA LEU A 165 -4.01 -2.03 2.90
C LEU A 165 -4.36 -1.49 1.49
N ALA A 166 -3.36 -1.21 0.64
CA ALA A 166 -3.66 -0.81 -0.73
C ALA A 166 -4.49 -1.90 -1.43
N PRO A 167 -5.59 -1.54 -2.11
CA PRO A 167 -6.33 -2.50 -2.88
C PRO A 167 -5.42 -3.06 -3.98
N LYS A 168 -5.50 -4.37 -4.22
CA LYS A 168 -4.94 -4.90 -5.47
C LYS A 168 -5.63 -4.16 -6.61
N PRO A 169 -4.86 -3.63 -7.57
CA PRO A 169 -5.46 -2.90 -8.67
C PRO A 169 -6.45 -3.80 -9.42
N ASP A 170 -7.63 -3.26 -9.69
CA ASP A 170 -8.61 -3.92 -10.56
C ASP A 170 -8.02 -3.96 -11.98
N ILE A 171 -7.59 -5.14 -12.40
CA ILE A 171 -6.90 -5.36 -13.68
C ILE A 171 -7.75 -4.84 -14.85
N THR A 172 -9.08 -4.99 -14.80
CA THR A 172 -9.98 -4.50 -15.86
C THR A 172 -9.95 -2.97 -15.94
N LYS A 173 -9.93 -2.29 -14.78
CA LYS A 173 -9.80 -0.83 -14.73
C LYS A 173 -8.42 -0.37 -15.18
N VAL A 174 -7.36 -1.11 -14.81
CA VAL A 174 -5.99 -0.84 -15.26
C VAL A 174 -5.91 -0.96 -16.78
N GLU A 175 -6.41 -2.05 -17.37
CA GLU A 175 -6.44 -2.26 -18.83
C GLU A 175 -7.19 -1.14 -19.56
N SER A 176 -8.37 -0.77 -19.08
CA SER A 176 -9.17 0.32 -19.66
C SER A 176 -8.46 1.66 -19.56
N SER A 177 -7.83 1.95 -18.42
CA SER A 177 -7.12 3.21 -18.19
C SER A 177 -5.83 3.30 -19.01
N LEU A 178 -5.07 2.21 -19.10
CA LEU A 178 -3.91 2.12 -19.99
C LEU A 178 -4.32 2.41 -21.45
N GLY A 179 -5.45 1.85 -21.91
CA GLY A 179 -5.97 2.14 -23.26
C GLY A 179 -6.20 3.63 -23.49
N LYS A 180 -6.85 4.33 -22.54
CA LYS A 180 -7.09 5.78 -22.62
C LYS A 180 -5.79 6.60 -22.62
N ILE A 181 -4.85 6.23 -21.73
CA ILE A 181 -3.55 6.90 -21.61
C ILE A 181 -2.71 6.70 -22.88
N ILE A 182 -2.71 5.49 -23.44
CA ILE A 182 -2.02 5.17 -24.68
C ILE A 182 -2.55 6.06 -25.82
N ILE A 183 -3.87 6.18 -25.98
CA ILE A 183 -4.47 7.05 -26.97
C ILE A 183 -4.03 8.50 -26.76
N ALA A 184 -4.11 9.00 -25.51
CA ALA A 184 -3.77 10.38 -25.19
C ALA A 184 -2.28 10.73 -25.44
N LEU A 185 -1.38 9.76 -25.30
CA LEU A 185 0.07 9.95 -25.54
C LEU A 185 0.46 9.68 -27.01
N ALA A 186 -0.30 8.88 -27.73
CA ALA A 186 0.00 8.48 -29.11
C ALA A 186 -0.50 9.46 -30.19
N ASP A 187 -1.26 10.49 -29.79
CA ASP A 187 -1.76 11.52 -30.74
C ASP A 187 -0.65 12.43 -31.33
N GLU A 188 0.60 12.26 -30.92
CA GLU A 188 1.75 12.86 -31.57
C GLU A 188 2.28 11.89 -32.65
N ASP A 189 2.03 12.20 -33.95
CA ASP A 189 2.53 11.45 -35.09
C ASP A 189 4.06 11.41 -35.11
N PHE A 190 4.65 10.27 -34.81
CA PHE A 190 6.05 9.99 -35.04
C PHE A 190 6.18 8.92 -36.15
N GLU A 191 6.47 9.36 -37.33
CA GLU A 191 6.95 8.48 -38.42
C GLU A 191 8.38 8.02 -38.11
N ASN A 192 8.54 6.87 -37.48
CA ASN A 192 9.82 6.15 -37.47
C ASN A 192 9.59 4.64 -37.34
N ASN A 193 10.02 3.92 -38.38
CA ASN A 193 9.91 2.48 -38.52
C ASN A 193 11.08 1.69 -37.93
N GLU A 194 11.44 1.93 -36.68
CA GLU A 194 12.40 1.07 -35.97
C GLU A 194 11.69 0.20 -34.95
N ASN A 195 11.62 -1.10 -35.26
CA ASN A 195 11.27 -2.10 -34.24
C ASN A 195 12.30 -2.02 -33.11
N PRO A 196 11.89 -1.73 -31.88
CA PRO A 196 12.85 -1.73 -30.77
C PRO A 196 13.39 -3.15 -30.62
N ASN A 197 14.69 -3.31 -30.87
CA ASN A 197 15.39 -4.57 -30.58
C ASN A 197 15.24 -4.90 -29.10
N ILE A 198 14.64 -6.05 -28.83
CA ILE A 198 14.39 -6.57 -27.49
C ILE A 198 15.62 -7.35 -27.06
N TRP A 199 16.23 -6.96 -25.94
CA TRP A 199 17.48 -7.50 -25.45
C TRP A 199 17.35 -8.06 -24.02
N ASP A 200 18.05 -9.17 -23.71
CA ASP A 200 17.99 -9.90 -22.42
C ASP A 200 18.84 -9.28 -21.32
N PHE A 201 18.31 -8.98 -20.12
CA PHE A 201 19.13 -8.53 -19.00
C PHE A 201 18.47 -8.54 -17.61
N ALA A 202 19.29 -8.67 -16.55
CA ALA A 202 18.85 -8.48 -15.19
C ALA A 202 18.62 -6.99 -14.87
N ILE A 203 17.37 -6.58 -14.70
CA ILE A 203 16.95 -5.21 -14.36
C ILE A 203 17.76 -4.65 -13.19
N GLU A 204 18.09 -5.49 -12.21
CA GLU A 204 18.92 -5.13 -11.07
C GLU A 204 20.27 -4.51 -11.46
N LYS A 205 20.92 -5.03 -12.51
CA LYS A 205 22.19 -4.46 -12.99
C LYS A 205 22.02 -3.08 -13.60
N LYS A 206 20.89 -2.85 -14.33
CA LYS A 206 20.58 -1.52 -14.88
C LYS A 206 20.23 -0.53 -13.78
N VAL A 207 19.49 -0.94 -12.76
CA VAL A 207 19.18 -0.16 -11.57
C VAL A 207 20.46 0.29 -10.86
N LEU A 208 21.38 -0.64 -10.60
CA LEU A 208 22.67 -0.35 -9.95
C LEU A 208 23.56 0.54 -10.82
N PHE A 209 23.65 0.26 -12.14
CA PHE A 209 24.45 1.02 -13.09
C PHE A 209 24.04 2.50 -13.16
N ASN A 210 22.75 2.79 -12.97
CA ASN A 210 22.21 4.15 -13.00
C ASN A 210 22.05 4.77 -11.60
N ASN A 211 22.61 4.19 -10.54
CA ASN A 211 22.49 4.68 -9.16
C ASN A 211 21.00 4.83 -8.68
N LEU A 212 20.13 3.91 -9.13
CA LEU A 212 18.69 3.88 -8.78
C LEU A 212 18.37 2.80 -7.74
N SER A 213 19.28 2.51 -6.80
CA SER A 213 19.12 1.45 -5.82
C SER A 213 17.87 1.62 -4.93
N THR A 214 17.49 2.85 -4.64
CA THR A 214 16.27 3.19 -3.88
C THR A 214 14.97 2.88 -4.64
N GLN A 215 15.02 2.80 -5.98
CA GLN A 215 13.90 2.48 -6.85
C GLN A 215 13.82 0.99 -7.21
N LYS A 216 14.66 0.13 -6.64
CA LYS A 216 14.68 -1.31 -6.96
C LYS A 216 13.33 -1.98 -6.71
N GLU A 217 12.71 -1.69 -5.56
CA GLU A 217 11.38 -2.24 -5.22
C GLU A 217 10.31 -1.72 -6.18
N PHE A 218 10.36 -0.43 -6.53
CA PHE A 218 9.46 0.15 -7.53
C PHE A 218 9.44 -0.68 -8.83
N PHE A 219 10.60 -0.97 -9.41
CA PHE A 219 10.65 -1.75 -10.65
C PHE A 219 10.13 -3.19 -10.46
N ARG A 220 10.37 -3.81 -9.30
CA ARG A 220 9.83 -5.14 -8.98
C ARG A 220 8.30 -5.15 -8.91
N ASP A 221 7.72 -4.13 -8.32
CA ASP A 221 6.27 -4.02 -8.12
C ASP A 221 5.51 -3.83 -9.43
N TYR A 222 6.11 -3.12 -10.40
CA TYR A 222 5.41 -2.77 -11.65
C TYR A 222 5.76 -3.63 -12.85
N ILE A 223 6.89 -4.35 -12.84
CA ILE A 223 7.29 -5.20 -13.95
C ILE A 223 6.28 -6.32 -14.24
N ILE A 224 5.61 -6.83 -13.23
CA ILE A 224 4.61 -7.89 -13.35
C ILE A 224 3.37 -7.46 -14.16
N TYR A 225 3.20 -6.16 -14.38
CA TYR A 225 2.08 -5.59 -15.14
C TYR A 225 2.45 -5.23 -16.59
N ILE A 226 3.71 -5.42 -17.01
CA ILE A 226 4.15 -5.12 -18.39
C ILE A 226 3.39 -5.97 -19.41
N ASP A 227 3.03 -7.21 -19.08
CA ASP A 227 2.25 -8.07 -19.98
C ASP A 227 0.86 -7.49 -20.30
N ILE A 228 0.25 -6.75 -19.36
CA ILE A 228 -1.02 -6.06 -19.58
C ILE A 228 -0.83 -4.91 -20.57
N LEU A 229 0.24 -4.14 -20.39
CA LEU A 229 0.60 -3.05 -21.28
C LEU A 229 0.92 -3.57 -22.70
N ASP A 230 1.64 -4.68 -22.81
CA ASP A 230 1.97 -5.33 -24.09
C ASP A 230 0.73 -5.78 -24.84
N LYS A 231 -0.25 -6.36 -24.16
CA LYS A 231 -1.54 -6.72 -24.77
C LYS A 231 -2.25 -5.48 -25.34
N LYS A 232 -2.24 -4.36 -24.59
CA LYS A 232 -2.85 -3.11 -25.07
C LYS A 232 -2.11 -2.54 -26.28
N TYR A 233 -0.80 -2.53 -26.29
CA TYR A 233 -0.03 -2.15 -27.47
C TYR A 233 -0.38 -3.02 -28.69
N GLN A 234 -0.48 -4.35 -28.53
CA GLN A 234 -0.85 -5.25 -29.61
C GLN A 234 -2.27 -4.99 -30.15
N GLU A 235 -3.23 -4.63 -29.30
CA GLU A 235 -4.58 -4.24 -29.72
C GLU A 235 -4.54 -3.02 -30.64
N PHE A 236 -3.74 -2.00 -30.30
CA PHE A 236 -3.60 -0.78 -31.11
C PHE A 236 -2.78 -1.01 -32.37
N ASP A 237 -1.72 -1.80 -32.32
CA ASP A 237 -0.85 -2.11 -33.46
C ASP A 237 -1.66 -2.87 -34.57
N ARG A 238 -2.61 -3.73 -34.18
CA ARG A 238 -3.55 -4.38 -35.14
C ARG A 238 -4.43 -3.38 -35.88
N SER A 239 -4.64 -2.19 -35.32
CA SER A 239 -5.36 -1.09 -36.01
C SER A 239 -4.46 -0.22 -36.89
N GLY A 240 -3.19 -0.59 -37.09
CA GLY A 240 -2.21 0.13 -37.90
C GLY A 240 -1.52 1.31 -37.20
N LYS A 241 -1.71 1.47 -35.88
CA LYS A 241 -1.07 2.53 -35.11
C LYS A 241 0.12 1.96 -34.31
N ASN A 242 1.32 2.46 -34.53
CA ASN A 242 2.52 2.08 -33.76
C ASN A 242 2.59 2.86 -32.43
N THR A 243 1.61 2.60 -31.56
CA THR A 243 1.42 3.35 -30.32
C THR A 243 2.54 3.13 -29.32
N ARG A 244 3.11 1.91 -29.26
CA ARG A 244 4.24 1.60 -28.40
C ARG A 244 5.43 2.51 -28.68
N LEU A 245 5.80 2.63 -29.97
CA LEU A 245 6.96 3.44 -30.36
C LEU A 245 6.74 4.92 -30.03
N SER A 246 5.55 5.44 -30.25
CA SER A 246 5.18 6.81 -29.93
C SER A 246 5.37 7.10 -28.44
N ILE A 247 4.85 6.25 -27.56
CA ILE A 247 4.97 6.42 -26.11
C ILE A 247 6.42 6.31 -25.63
N LEU A 248 7.17 5.34 -26.15
CA LEU A 248 8.57 5.19 -25.81
C LEU A 248 9.41 6.38 -26.27
N ASN A 249 9.07 7.00 -27.39
CA ASN A 249 9.73 8.22 -27.88
C ASN A 249 9.38 9.45 -27.02
N VAL A 250 8.12 9.57 -26.58
CA VAL A 250 7.74 10.62 -25.61
C VAL A 250 8.59 10.52 -24.34
N LEU A 251 8.71 9.33 -23.75
CA LEU A 251 9.52 9.11 -22.55
C LEU A 251 11.02 9.35 -22.79
N HIS A 252 11.52 8.92 -23.95
CA HIS A 252 12.91 9.18 -24.32
C HIS A 252 13.21 10.68 -24.46
N THR A 253 12.29 11.43 -25.05
CA THR A 253 12.42 12.90 -25.16
C THR A 253 12.43 13.55 -23.78
N ILE A 254 11.48 13.20 -22.90
CA ILE A 254 11.44 13.70 -21.51
C ILE A 254 12.76 13.38 -20.79
N TYR A 255 13.22 12.15 -20.87
CA TYR A 255 14.47 11.73 -20.25
C TYR A 255 15.67 12.51 -20.74
N ARG A 256 15.82 12.65 -22.05
CA ARG A 256 16.94 13.39 -22.69
C ARG A 256 16.96 14.86 -22.26
N ASP A 257 15.80 15.50 -22.21
CA ASP A 257 15.72 16.92 -21.82
C ASP A 257 16.04 17.09 -20.33
N LEU A 258 15.62 16.17 -19.48
CA LEU A 258 15.98 16.18 -18.05
C LEU A 258 17.47 15.93 -17.83
N LYS A 259 18.05 14.95 -18.53
CA LYS A 259 19.47 14.58 -18.41
C LYS A 259 20.42 15.73 -18.78
N ASN A 260 20.00 16.62 -19.67
CA ASN A 260 20.79 17.80 -20.03
C ASN A 260 20.90 18.83 -18.89
N ASN A 261 19.97 18.81 -17.92
CA ASN A 261 19.85 19.81 -16.86
C ASN A 261 19.98 19.25 -15.45
N GLU A 262 20.07 17.93 -15.31
CA GLU A 262 20.07 17.21 -14.03
C GLU A 262 21.05 16.04 -14.08
N THR A 263 21.80 15.84 -13.01
CA THR A 263 22.79 14.74 -12.91
C THR A 263 22.36 13.64 -11.96
N ASP A 264 21.45 13.93 -11.02
CA ASP A 264 20.94 12.94 -10.07
C ASP A 264 19.87 12.07 -10.72
N SER A 265 20.16 10.78 -10.84
CA SER A 265 19.28 9.81 -11.47
C SER A 265 17.94 9.64 -10.73
N THR A 266 17.92 9.79 -9.42
CA THR A 266 16.68 9.72 -8.61
C THR A 266 15.78 10.92 -8.92
N ILE A 267 16.36 12.12 -8.97
CA ILE A 267 15.60 13.33 -9.33
C ILE A 267 15.09 13.25 -10.77
N ILE A 268 15.91 12.76 -11.71
CA ILE A 268 15.50 12.54 -13.10
C ILE A 268 14.31 11.57 -13.14
N PHE A 269 14.37 10.45 -12.40
CA PHE A 269 13.32 9.46 -12.37
C PHE A 269 11.99 10.04 -11.88
N GLU A 270 12.00 10.78 -10.76
CA GLU A 270 10.82 11.43 -10.21
C GLU A 270 10.23 12.47 -11.15
N LYS A 271 11.11 13.27 -11.81
CA LYS A 271 10.69 14.28 -12.79
C LYS A 271 10.07 13.64 -14.05
N ILE A 272 10.56 12.48 -14.50
CA ILE A 272 9.92 11.74 -15.62
C ILE A 272 8.48 11.42 -15.29
N ILE A 273 8.22 10.86 -14.10
CA ILE A 273 6.88 10.51 -13.64
C ILE A 273 5.99 11.75 -13.59
N SER A 274 6.50 12.86 -13.00
CA SER A 274 5.75 14.11 -12.86
C SER A 274 5.41 14.74 -14.21
N GLN A 275 6.38 14.82 -15.15
CA GLN A 275 6.15 15.40 -16.48
C GLN A 275 5.21 14.54 -17.33
N LEU A 276 5.32 13.21 -17.22
CA LEU A 276 4.39 12.31 -17.91
C LEU A 276 2.96 12.49 -17.36
N LYS A 277 2.81 12.61 -16.03
CA LYS A 277 1.52 12.92 -15.40
C LYS A 277 0.92 14.23 -15.92
N GLU A 278 1.70 15.31 -15.95
CA GLU A 278 1.25 16.60 -16.45
C GLU A 278 0.83 16.54 -17.93
N LYS A 279 1.60 15.83 -18.76
CA LYS A 279 1.28 15.65 -20.17
C LYS A 279 -0.04 14.90 -20.36
N ILE A 280 -0.27 13.84 -19.60
CA ILE A 280 -1.51 13.06 -19.65
C ILE A 280 -2.71 13.88 -19.18
N LEU A 281 -2.56 14.65 -18.10
CA LEU A 281 -3.65 15.46 -17.54
C LEU A 281 -4.10 16.59 -18.48
N LYS A 282 -3.22 17.09 -19.38
CA LYS A 282 -3.61 18.07 -20.40
C LYS A 282 -4.64 17.55 -21.40
N ASN A 283 -4.76 16.23 -21.54
CA ASN A 283 -5.67 15.58 -22.48
C ASN A 283 -7.06 15.25 -21.89
N ASN A 284 -7.45 15.84 -20.74
CA ASN A 284 -8.77 15.72 -20.12
C ASN A 284 -9.33 14.27 -20.09
N LEU A 285 -8.56 13.35 -19.50
CA LEU A 285 -9.01 11.96 -19.34
C LEU A 285 -10.13 11.87 -18.32
N GLU A 286 -11.35 11.70 -18.77
CA GLU A 286 -12.53 11.52 -17.90
C GLU A 286 -12.51 10.15 -17.20
N ASN A 287 -12.94 10.13 -15.94
CA ASN A 287 -13.16 8.92 -15.16
C ASN A 287 -11.93 8.06 -14.82
N ILE A 288 -10.74 8.66 -14.67
CA ILE A 288 -9.58 8.00 -14.09
C ILE A 288 -9.26 8.66 -12.75
N THR A 289 -9.24 7.86 -11.67
CA THR A 289 -8.79 8.36 -10.36
C THR A 289 -7.29 8.65 -10.39
N GLU A 290 -6.82 9.59 -9.57
CA GLU A 290 -5.39 9.94 -9.49
C GLU A 290 -4.52 8.72 -9.17
N GLU A 291 -4.97 7.84 -8.29
CA GLU A 291 -4.27 6.61 -7.91
C GLU A 291 -4.12 5.66 -9.10
N LEU A 292 -5.20 5.47 -9.87
CA LEU A 292 -5.19 4.62 -11.05
C LEU A 292 -4.33 5.21 -12.17
N LEU A 293 -4.37 6.52 -12.36
CA LEU A 293 -3.50 7.23 -13.27
C LEU A 293 -2.03 7.03 -12.90
N MET A 294 -1.67 7.24 -11.63
CA MET A 294 -0.29 7.03 -11.15
C MET A 294 0.15 5.60 -11.32
N PHE A 295 -0.71 4.63 -11.02
CA PHE A 295 -0.41 3.22 -11.23
C PHE A 295 -0.11 2.90 -12.70
N CYS A 296 -0.91 3.40 -13.63
CA CYS A 296 -0.67 3.23 -15.06
C CYS A 296 0.62 3.91 -15.54
N ILE A 297 0.92 5.12 -15.05
CA ILE A 297 2.17 5.84 -15.35
C ILE A 297 3.38 5.01 -14.90
N GLN A 298 3.31 4.44 -13.71
CA GLN A 298 4.39 3.63 -13.14
C GLN A 298 4.67 2.39 -13.98
N ILE A 299 3.64 1.73 -14.51
CA ILE A 299 3.80 0.61 -15.47
C ILE A 299 4.48 1.08 -16.75
N ILE A 300 4.05 2.20 -17.33
CA ILE A 300 4.59 2.75 -18.59
C ILE A 300 6.06 3.17 -18.41
N VAL A 301 6.42 3.81 -17.30
CA VAL A 301 7.80 4.20 -16.99
C VAL A 301 8.68 2.97 -16.77
N THR A 302 8.16 1.94 -16.10
CA THR A 302 8.87 0.67 -15.92
C THR A 302 9.11 -0.01 -17.27
N ASP A 303 8.12 -0.04 -18.16
CA ASP A 303 8.28 -0.57 -19.52
C ASP A 303 9.38 0.16 -20.31
N ALA A 304 9.39 1.50 -20.27
CA ALA A 304 10.40 2.30 -20.95
C ALA A 304 11.82 2.09 -20.36
N PHE A 305 11.94 1.92 -19.06
CA PHE A 305 13.20 1.60 -18.40
C PHE A 305 13.72 0.22 -18.84
N VAL A 306 12.87 -0.77 -18.78
CA VAL A 306 13.20 -2.15 -19.14
C VAL A 306 13.56 -2.27 -20.62
N ARG A 307 12.87 -1.55 -21.51
CA ARG A 307 13.11 -1.54 -22.96
C ARG A 307 14.22 -0.58 -23.41
N CYS A 308 15.03 -0.10 -22.50
CA CYS A 308 16.23 0.71 -22.80
C CYS A 308 15.95 2.05 -23.49
N LYS A 309 14.79 2.65 -23.25
CA LYS A 309 14.43 3.96 -23.81
C LYS A 309 14.75 5.12 -22.87
N ILE A 310 14.85 4.84 -21.58
CA ILE A 310 15.27 5.79 -20.55
C ILE A 310 16.40 5.17 -19.72
N PHE A 311 17.30 5.99 -19.25
CA PHE A 311 18.53 5.65 -18.54
C PHE A 311 19.54 4.83 -19.35
N GLU A 312 20.78 4.86 -18.89
CA GLU A 312 21.89 4.20 -19.58
C GLU A 312 21.84 2.68 -19.46
N ASN A 313 22.35 2.02 -20.49
CA ASN A 313 22.40 0.56 -20.52
C ASN A 313 23.82 0.10 -20.20
N PRO A 314 24.03 -0.79 -19.20
CA PRO A 314 25.34 -1.40 -18.98
C PRO A 314 25.77 -2.23 -20.21
N GLU A 315 27.09 -2.41 -20.40
CA GLU A 315 27.61 -3.25 -21.48
C GLU A 315 27.03 -4.67 -21.41
N GLY A 316 26.61 -5.19 -22.56
CA GLY A 316 25.96 -6.50 -22.67
C GLY A 316 24.51 -6.54 -22.19
N TYR A 317 23.88 -5.37 -21.99
CA TYR A 317 22.46 -5.29 -21.63
C TYR A 317 21.58 -5.85 -22.74
N LYS A 318 20.93 -6.96 -22.43
CA LYS A 318 19.96 -7.61 -23.31
C LYS A 318 18.70 -7.93 -22.52
N TYR A 319 17.54 -7.57 -23.03
CA TYR A 319 16.25 -7.90 -22.44
C TYR A 319 15.47 -8.81 -23.39
N VAL A 320 15.03 -9.97 -22.89
CA VAL A 320 14.03 -10.81 -23.60
C VAL A 320 12.71 -10.62 -22.91
N ALA A 321 11.70 -10.09 -23.62
CA ALA A 321 10.34 -10.23 -23.16
C ALA A 321 10.02 -11.72 -23.09
N SER A 322 9.60 -12.22 -21.92
CA SER A 322 9.01 -13.56 -21.84
C SER A 322 7.89 -13.67 -22.88
N ARG A 323 8.00 -14.69 -23.72
CA ARG A 323 7.02 -15.00 -24.78
C ARG A 323 5.71 -15.49 -24.17
#